data_6e43fd54b5ddda424756e578533f4695
#
_entry.id   6e43fd54b5ddda424756e578533f4695
#
_cell.length_a   1.000
_cell.length_b   1.000
_cell.length_c   1.000
_cell.angle_alpha   90.00
_cell.angle_beta   90.00
_cell.angle_gamma   90.00
#
_symmetry.space_group_name_H-M   'P 1'
#
loop_
_entity.id
_entity.type
_entity.pdbx_description
1 polymer ?
#
loop_
_entity_poly.entity_id
_entity_poly.type
_entity_poly.pdbx_seq_one_letter_code
_entity_poly.pdbx_strand_id
1 'polypeptide(L)'
;MRKIFNSLLIAFALTVPAQAADLRKVLLSMPDTIMPALSTSDFQDFLDYHDNGMTGRARTRLGGESVMADFQDRRLTILTSSAGRTDIALYEQKRTKRDIICVINTVTAEYSDSHIAFYTEDWQPIPAGELIDLPVLDDFLTKKALKSDSIDVFRRRSMLRLSKIVPVENALVISYTSLDYIGPAESDRYREFLKPDPLCYMWNGKRFRMMR
;
A
#
# COMPACT_ATOMS: atom_id res chain seq x y z
N MET A 1 -2.28 -69.20 18.92
CA MET A 1 -3.16 -68.13 18.49
C MET A 1 -2.59 -66.80 18.97
N ARG A 2 -1.90 -66.05 18.06
CA ARG A 2 -1.28 -64.77 18.37
C ARG A 2 -2.27 -63.67 17.97
N LYS A 3 -2.77 -62.88 18.95
CA LYS A 3 -3.59 -61.70 18.69
C LYS A 3 -2.67 -60.54 18.36
N ILE A 4 -2.77 -60.04 17.15
CA ILE A 4 -2.09 -58.82 16.66
C ILE A 4 -2.96 -57.62 17.09
N PHE A 5 -2.47 -56.82 18.01
CA PHE A 5 -3.09 -55.53 18.39
C PHE A 5 -2.61 -54.46 17.41
N ASN A 6 -3.48 -54.10 16.46
CA ASN A 6 -3.22 -52.93 15.60
C ASN A 6 -3.53 -51.64 16.37
N SER A 7 -2.49 -50.97 16.85
CA SER A 7 -2.62 -49.62 17.39
C SER A 7 -2.75 -48.60 16.25
N LEU A 8 -3.95 -48.11 16.01
CA LEU A 8 -4.24 -47.02 15.11
C LEU A 8 -3.83 -45.70 15.78
N LEU A 9 -2.67 -45.14 15.37
CA LEU A 9 -2.21 -43.82 15.81
C LEU A 9 -2.98 -42.78 15.04
N ILE A 10 -4.02 -42.18 15.65
CA ILE A 10 -4.74 -41.04 15.10
C ILE A 10 -3.89 -39.78 15.38
N ALA A 11 -3.18 -39.29 14.37
CA ALA A 11 -2.52 -38.00 14.41
C ALA A 11 -3.58 -36.89 14.39
N PHE A 12 -3.83 -36.32 15.58
CA PHE A 12 -4.68 -35.14 15.72
C PHE A 12 -3.88 -33.93 15.19
N ALA A 13 -4.10 -33.56 13.94
CA ALA A 13 -3.58 -32.30 13.39
C ALA A 13 -4.28 -31.15 14.11
N LEU A 14 -3.58 -30.51 15.06
CA LEU A 14 -4.02 -29.27 15.68
C LEU A 14 -4.04 -28.19 14.58
N THR A 15 -5.19 -27.95 13.99
CA THR A 15 -5.42 -26.78 13.16
C THR A 15 -5.47 -25.57 14.07
N VAL A 16 -4.34 -24.89 14.23
CA VAL A 16 -4.31 -23.55 14.84
C VAL A 16 -5.15 -22.63 13.92
N PRO A 17 -6.21 -21.99 14.43
CA PRO A 17 -6.95 -21.04 13.62
C PRO A 17 -5.98 -19.93 13.17
N ALA A 18 -5.90 -19.68 11.85
CA ALA A 18 -5.14 -18.56 11.32
C ALA A 18 -5.82 -17.29 11.85
N GLN A 19 -5.13 -16.58 12.73
CA GLN A 19 -5.59 -15.32 13.28
C GLN A 19 -5.04 -14.19 12.41
N ALA A 20 -5.86 -13.16 12.15
CA ALA A 20 -5.40 -11.95 11.45
C ALA A 20 -4.14 -11.39 12.10
N ALA A 21 -3.19 -10.91 11.30
CA ALA A 21 -1.94 -10.39 11.81
C ALA A 21 -2.18 -9.13 12.66
N ASP A 22 -1.45 -9.04 13.76
CA ASP A 22 -1.38 -7.85 14.58
C ASP A 22 -0.36 -6.89 13.93
N LEU A 23 -0.81 -5.71 13.50
CA LEU A 23 0.03 -4.72 12.84
C LEU A 23 1.26 -4.36 13.69
N ARG A 24 1.14 -4.32 15.03
CA ARG A 24 2.28 -4.08 15.93
C ARG A 24 3.37 -5.14 15.76
N LYS A 25 2.98 -6.41 15.75
CA LYS A 25 3.93 -7.52 15.54
C LYS A 25 4.55 -7.47 14.16
N VAL A 26 3.77 -7.13 13.14
CA VAL A 26 4.24 -6.95 11.76
C VAL A 26 5.31 -5.86 11.70
N LEU A 27 5.09 -4.71 12.33
CA LEU A 27 6.06 -3.61 12.36
C LEU A 27 7.36 -3.98 13.08
N LEU A 28 7.25 -4.64 14.24
CA LEU A 28 8.43 -5.04 15.03
C LEU A 28 9.23 -6.19 14.40
N SER A 29 8.65 -6.92 13.45
CA SER A 29 9.33 -7.97 12.67
C SER A 29 9.82 -7.48 11.30
N MET A 30 9.62 -6.19 10.96
CA MET A 30 9.98 -5.65 9.65
C MET A 30 11.50 -5.64 9.45
N PRO A 31 12.01 -6.20 8.34
CA PRO A 31 13.41 -6.11 8.00
C PRO A 31 13.84 -4.66 7.72
N ASP A 32 15.03 -4.28 8.16
CA ASP A 32 15.60 -2.93 7.92
C ASP A 32 15.65 -2.56 6.42
N THR A 33 15.68 -3.54 5.52
CA THR A 33 15.68 -3.33 4.07
C THR A 33 14.39 -2.76 3.51
N ILE A 34 13.28 -2.91 4.24
CA ILE A 34 11.96 -2.38 3.82
C ILE A 34 11.87 -0.88 4.10
N MET A 35 12.39 -0.45 5.25
CA MET A 35 12.44 0.97 5.64
C MET A 35 13.80 1.31 6.26
N PRO A 36 14.86 1.51 5.46
CA PRO A 36 16.22 1.67 5.97
C PRO A 36 16.45 2.91 6.85
N ALA A 37 15.55 3.89 6.76
CA ALA A 37 15.63 5.14 7.53
C ALA A 37 15.32 4.97 9.02
N LEU A 38 14.58 3.91 9.39
CA LEU A 38 14.14 3.60 10.75
C LEU A 38 14.64 2.24 11.18
N SER A 39 14.75 2.03 12.48
CA SER A 39 15.09 0.76 13.11
C SER A 39 13.89 0.14 13.81
N THR A 40 13.98 -1.12 14.20
CA THR A 40 12.97 -1.78 15.04
C THR A 40 12.75 -1.03 16.35
N SER A 41 13.79 -0.45 16.96
CA SER A 41 13.64 0.37 18.18
C SER A 41 12.85 1.65 17.93
N ASP A 42 13.00 2.28 16.75
CA ASP A 42 12.19 3.47 16.43
C ASP A 42 10.70 3.11 16.31
N PHE A 43 10.38 1.93 15.78
CA PHE A 43 8.99 1.44 15.75
C PHE A 43 8.47 1.12 17.14
N GLN A 44 9.30 0.56 18.04
CA GLN A 44 8.90 0.35 19.43
C GLN A 44 8.59 1.68 20.10
N ASP A 45 9.46 2.67 19.95
CA ASP A 45 9.25 4.02 20.50
C ASP A 45 7.96 4.66 19.95
N PHE A 46 7.69 4.52 18.64
CA PHE A 46 6.45 5.02 18.06
C PHE A 46 5.20 4.41 18.69
N LEU A 47 5.21 3.09 18.91
CA LEU A 47 4.10 2.38 19.54
C LEU A 47 3.93 2.79 21.01
N ASP A 48 5.04 2.92 21.74
CA ASP A 48 5.03 3.36 23.14
C ASP A 48 4.50 4.81 23.27
N TYR A 49 4.91 5.73 22.39
CA TYR A 49 4.35 7.08 22.34
C TYR A 49 2.85 7.07 22.05
N HIS A 50 2.42 6.27 21.05
CA HIS A 50 1.00 6.14 20.71
C HIS A 50 0.16 5.64 21.88
N ASP A 51 0.63 4.63 22.62
CA ASP A 51 -0.07 4.06 23.78
C ASP A 51 -0.21 5.06 24.93
N ASN A 52 0.70 6.04 25.00
CA ASN A 52 0.64 7.13 25.95
C ASN A 52 -0.08 8.39 25.41
N GLY A 53 -0.78 8.28 24.26
CA GLY A 53 -1.52 9.38 23.64
C GLY A 53 -0.63 10.50 23.07
N MET A 54 0.63 10.19 22.79
CA MET A 54 1.61 11.13 22.24
C MET A 54 1.89 10.81 20.76
N THR A 55 2.34 11.83 20.01
CA THR A 55 2.80 11.65 18.63
C THR A 55 4.20 11.05 18.63
N GLY A 56 4.37 9.88 18.03
CA GLY A 56 5.66 9.22 17.84
C GLY A 56 6.54 10.01 16.88
N ARG A 57 7.77 10.34 17.32
CA ARG A 57 8.81 10.99 16.52
C ARG A 57 10.11 10.25 16.68
N ALA A 58 10.84 10.06 15.59
CA ALA A 58 12.16 9.45 15.60
C ALA A 58 13.12 10.21 14.68
N ARG A 59 14.39 10.27 15.09
CA ARG A 59 15.44 10.79 14.22
C ARG A 59 15.87 9.68 13.27
N THR A 60 15.77 9.92 11.96
CA THR A 60 16.15 8.91 10.96
C THR A 60 17.67 8.71 10.91
N ARG A 61 18.10 7.54 10.47
CA ARG A 61 19.53 7.25 10.18
C ARG A 61 20.14 8.19 9.13
N LEU A 62 19.32 8.86 8.34
CA LEU A 62 19.71 9.83 7.32
C LEU A 62 19.78 11.27 7.84
N GLY A 63 19.58 11.49 9.16
CA GLY A 63 19.66 12.80 9.80
C GLY A 63 18.41 13.65 9.76
N GLY A 64 17.31 13.14 9.14
CA GLY A 64 15.98 13.78 9.17
C GLY A 64 15.15 13.38 10.39
N GLU A 65 13.89 13.81 10.42
CA GLU A 65 12.88 13.41 11.39
C GLU A 65 11.77 12.62 10.69
N SER A 66 11.34 11.52 11.30
CA SER A 66 10.12 10.79 10.94
C SER A 66 9.06 10.96 12.02
N VAL A 67 7.79 10.98 11.58
CA VAL A 67 6.64 11.16 12.47
C VAL A 67 5.61 10.08 12.16
N MET A 68 5.15 9.36 13.18
CA MET A 68 3.98 8.50 13.06
C MET A 68 2.73 9.39 13.03
N ALA A 69 2.18 9.58 11.83
CA ALA A 69 1.08 10.51 11.59
C ALA A 69 -0.30 9.91 11.85
N ASP A 70 -0.46 8.60 11.64
CA ASP A 70 -1.69 7.86 11.91
C ASP A 70 -1.36 6.40 12.24
N PHE A 71 -2.04 5.82 13.22
CA PHE A 71 -1.93 4.41 13.56
C PHE A 71 -3.31 3.85 13.93
N GLN A 72 -3.71 2.81 13.22
CA GLN A 72 -4.98 2.11 13.39
C GLN A 72 -4.70 0.61 13.42
N ASP A 73 -5.68 -0.20 13.81
CA ASP A 73 -5.53 -1.66 13.94
C ASP A 73 -4.90 -2.33 12.72
N ARG A 74 -5.16 -1.81 11.53
CA ARG A 74 -4.74 -2.43 10.26
C ARG A 74 -3.99 -1.48 9.33
N ARG A 75 -3.66 -0.27 9.78
CA ARG A 75 -3.01 0.74 8.95
C ARG A 75 -2.12 1.66 9.75
N LEU A 76 -0.97 1.98 9.19
CA LEU A 76 -0.01 2.95 9.71
C LEU A 76 0.36 3.94 8.62
N THR A 77 0.49 5.21 8.97
CA THR A 77 1.08 6.25 8.14
C THR A 77 2.28 6.85 8.85
N ILE A 78 3.43 6.86 8.19
CA ILE A 78 4.65 7.54 8.65
C ILE A 78 5.02 8.62 7.64
N LEU A 79 5.23 9.84 8.12
CA LEU A 79 5.95 10.86 7.38
C LEU A 79 7.45 10.60 7.59
N THR A 80 8.13 10.14 6.55
CA THR A 80 9.55 9.76 6.62
C THR A 80 10.49 10.93 6.42
N SER A 81 9.95 12.05 5.92
CA SER A 81 10.62 13.35 5.77
C SER A 81 9.57 14.43 5.44
N SER A 82 10.00 15.67 5.19
CA SER A 82 9.12 16.74 4.68
C SER A 82 8.51 16.44 3.30
N ALA A 83 9.09 15.51 2.55
CA ALA A 83 8.67 15.14 1.19
C ALA A 83 8.46 13.62 1.02
N GLY A 84 8.48 12.86 2.10
CA GLY A 84 8.35 11.41 2.07
C GLY A 84 7.24 10.91 3.00
N ARG A 85 6.43 9.97 2.50
CA ARG A 85 5.38 9.29 3.26
C ARG A 85 5.45 7.80 2.96
N THR A 86 5.30 6.99 4.00
CA THR A 86 5.09 5.55 3.87
C THR A 86 3.78 5.17 4.55
N ASP A 87 2.92 4.48 3.82
CA ASP A 87 1.73 3.83 4.35
C ASP A 87 1.94 2.32 4.39
N ILE A 88 1.58 1.68 5.50
CA ILE A 88 1.55 0.23 5.66
C ILE A 88 0.12 -0.18 5.99
N ALA A 89 -0.43 -1.13 5.24
CA ALA A 89 -1.80 -1.61 5.45
C ALA A 89 -1.87 -3.13 5.34
N LEU A 90 -2.75 -3.75 6.13
CA LEU A 90 -2.98 -5.20 6.17
C LEU A 90 -4.29 -5.55 5.47
N TYR A 91 -4.24 -6.54 4.56
CA TYR A 91 -5.39 -7.02 3.81
C TYR A 91 -5.57 -8.53 3.99
N GLU A 92 -6.65 -8.95 4.66
CA GLU A 92 -6.92 -10.37 4.93
C GLU A 92 -7.26 -11.14 3.64
N GLN A 93 -6.58 -12.24 3.43
CA GLN A 93 -6.90 -13.20 2.38
C GLN A 93 -8.06 -14.12 2.83
N LYS A 94 -9.16 -14.14 2.08
CA LYS A 94 -10.34 -14.94 2.43
C LYS A 94 -10.06 -16.43 2.59
N ARG A 95 -9.13 -16.97 1.77
CA ARG A 95 -8.83 -18.41 1.74
C ARG A 95 -7.93 -18.85 2.88
N THR A 96 -6.84 -18.15 3.12
CA THR A 96 -5.79 -18.54 4.06
C THR A 96 -5.99 -17.96 5.44
N LYS A 97 -6.84 -16.93 5.55
CA LYS A 97 -7.01 -16.12 6.77
C LYS A 97 -5.71 -15.43 7.22
N ARG A 98 -4.71 -15.39 6.34
CA ARG A 98 -3.47 -14.66 6.53
C ARG A 98 -3.57 -13.28 5.89
N ASP A 99 -2.80 -12.35 6.41
CA ASP A 99 -2.73 -11.01 5.87
C ASP A 99 -1.68 -10.87 4.76
N ILE A 100 -1.97 -9.98 3.83
CA ILE A 100 -0.99 -9.40 2.92
C ILE A 100 -0.60 -8.05 3.48
N ILE A 101 0.68 -7.81 3.61
CA ILE A 101 1.23 -6.50 3.97
C ILE A 101 1.38 -5.69 2.69
N CYS A 102 0.73 -4.55 2.63
CA CYS A 102 0.86 -3.57 1.55
C CYS A 102 1.70 -2.39 2.05
N VAL A 103 2.81 -2.09 1.39
CA VAL A 103 3.68 -0.95 1.67
C VAL A 103 3.61 0.02 0.50
N ILE A 104 3.25 1.28 0.76
CA ILE A 104 3.18 2.33 -0.23
C ILE A 104 4.13 3.44 0.17
N ASN A 105 5.16 3.65 -0.65
CA ASN A 105 6.10 4.76 -0.49
C ASN A 105 5.70 5.87 -1.44
N THR A 106 5.41 7.05 -0.91
CA THR A 106 5.01 8.22 -1.69
C THR A 106 6.02 9.35 -1.51
N VAL A 107 6.52 9.87 -2.61
CA VAL A 107 7.20 11.16 -2.64
C VAL A 107 6.13 12.25 -2.75
N THR A 108 6.16 13.24 -1.86
CA THR A 108 5.17 14.32 -1.76
C THR A 108 5.79 15.69 -1.97
N ALA A 109 6.85 15.79 -2.80
CA ALA A 109 7.50 17.06 -3.12
C ALA A 109 6.55 17.97 -3.94
N GLU A 110 7.01 18.55 -5.03
CA GLU A 110 6.17 19.37 -5.90
C GLU A 110 5.05 18.55 -6.58
N TYR A 111 5.34 17.27 -6.86
CA TYR A 111 4.41 16.30 -7.46
C TYR A 111 4.43 15.01 -6.65
N SER A 112 3.26 14.39 -6.48
CA SER A 112 3.18 13.12 -5.76
C SER A 112 3.37 11.93 -6.70
N ASP A 113 4.24 11.01 -6.29
CA ASP A 113 4.35 9.69 -6.93
C ASP A 113 4.46 8.60 -5.89
N SER A 114 3.81 7.46 -6.13
CA SER A 114 3.74 6.35 -5.19
C SER A 114 4.26 5.06 -5.81
N HIS A 115 5.11 4.38 -5.07
CA HIS A 115 5.50 3.00 -5.34
C HIS A 115 4.80 2.06 -4.36
N ILE A 116 4.16 1.00 -4.86
CA ILE A 116 3.46 -0.01 -4.07
C ILE A 116 4.20 -1.34 -4.11
N ALA A 117 4.35 -1.96 -2.95
CA ALA A 117 4.92 -3.29 -2.79
C ALA A 117 4.06 -4.13 -1.86
N PHE A 118 4.10 -5.45 -2.05
CA PHE A 118 3.33 -6.39 -1.23
C PHE A 118 4.23 -7.47 -0.64
N TYR A 119 3.90 -7.91 0.56
CA TYR A 119 4.64 -8.93 1.28
C TYR A 119 3.69 -9.88 2.00
N THR A 120 4.18 -11.09 2.29
CA THR A 120 3.55 -11.99 3.26
C THR A 120 3.76 -11.47 4.68
N GLU A 121 3.10 -12.07 5.67
CA GLU A 121 3.32 -11.77 7.10
C GLU A 121 4.77 -11.98 7.54
N ASP A 122 5.52 -12.84 6.84
CA ASP A 122 6.94 -13.11 7.06
C ASP A 122 7.86 -12.22 6.18
N TRP A 123 7.35 -11.11 5.66
CA TRP A 123 8.03 -10.14 4.81
C TRP A 123 8.66 -10.72 3.53
N GLN A 124 8.13 -11.86 3.03
CA GLN A 124 8.52 -12.35 1.70
C GLN A 124 7.81 -11.54 0.63
N PRO A 125 8.53 -11.03 -0.41
CA PRO A 125 7.93 -10.21 -1.44
C PRO A 125 6.93 -11.00 -2.29
N ILE A 126 5.83 -10.34 -2.64
CA ILE A 126 4.79 -10.86 -3.55
C ILE A 126 4.79 -9.96 -4.79
N PRO A 127 4.88 -10.51 -6.01
CA PRO A 127 4.81 -9.72 -7.24
C PRO A 127 3.51 -8.89 -7.28
N ALA A 128 3.61 -7.57 -7.46
CA ALA A 128 2.45 -6.68 -7.41
C ALA A 128 1.36 -7.08 -8.42
N GLY A 129 1.73 -7.55 -9.61
CA GLY A 129 0.79 -7.99 -10.65
C GLY A 129 -0.09 -9.17 -10.26
N GLU A 130 0.28 -9.96 -9.24
CA GLU A 130 -0.59 -11.02 -8.70
C GLU A 130 -1.77 -10.43 -7.90
N LEU A 131 -1.57 -9.25 -7.30
CA LEU A 131 -2.51 -8.65 -6.36
C LEU A 131 -3.24 -7.43 -6.91
N ILE A 132 -2.66 -6.72 -7.88
CA ILE A 132 -3.28 -5.54 -8.49
C ILE A 132 -2.83 -5.39 -9.94
N ASP A 133 -3.77 -5.04 -10.81
CA ASP A 133 -3.45 -4.51 -12.14
C ASP A 133 -3.47 -2.97 -12.00
N LEU A 134 -2.28 -2.35 -11.92
CA LEU A 134 -2.17 -0.91 -11.78
C LEU A 134 -2.78 -0.21 -13.01
N PRO A 135 -3.42 0.96 -12.82
CA PRO A 135 -4.08 1.66 -13.90
C PRO A 135 -3.09 2.15 -14.96
N VAL A 136 -3.55 2.18 -16.20
CA VAL A 136 -2.88 2.88 -17.29
C VAL A 136 -3.52 4.26 -17.48
N LEU A 137 -2.90 5.13 -18.28
CA LEU A 137 -3.41 6.49 -18.52
C LEU A 137 -4.90 6.49 -18.94
N ASP A 138 -5.28 5.59 -19.84
CA ASP A 138 -6.65 5.53 -20.37
C ASP A 138 -7.72 5.23 -19.30
N ASP A 139 -7.33 4.58 -18.19
CA ASP A 139 -8.23 4.32 -17.07
C ASP A 139 -8.67 5.60 -16.35
N PHE A 140 -7.83 6.64 -16.40
CA PHE A 140 -8.13 7.95 -15.81
C PHE A 140 -8.90 8.87 -16.75
N LEU A 141 -9.04 8.51 -18.03
CA LEU A 141 -9.67 9.37 -19.04
C LEU A 141 -11.20 9.26 -19.06
N THR A 142 -11.85 10.38 -19.37
CA THR A 142 -13.28 10.40 -19.65
C THR A 142 -13.57 9.73 -21.00
N LYS A 143 -14.80 9.22 -21.18
CA LYS A 143 -15.24 8.67 -22.47
C LYS A 143 -15.19 9.72 -23.61
N LYS A 144 -15.37 11.00 -23.27
CA LYS A 144 -15.27 12.15 -24.23
C LYS A 144 -13.81 12.31 -24.67
N ALA A 145 -12.86 12.29 -23.72
CA ALA A 145 -11.45 12.43 -24.02
C ALA A 145 -10.93 11.32 -24.96
N LEU A 146 -11.32 10.07 -24.71
CA LEU A 146 -10.92 8.91 -25.54
C LEU A 146 -11.38 9.01 -27.01
N LYS A 147 -12.35 9.88 -27.32
CA LYS A 147 -12.87 10.14 -28.67
C LYS A 147 -12.37 11.47 -29.26
N SER A 148 -11.52 12.21 -28.55
CA SER A 148 -11.00 13.49 -28.97
C SER A 148 -9.84 13.32 -29.96
N ASP A 149 -9.81 14.13 -31.02
CA ASP A 149 -8.67 14.19 -31.97
C ASP A 149 -7.36 14.62 -31.29
N SER A 150 -7.45 15.27 -30.13
CA SER A 150 -6.28 15.72 -29.36
C SER A 150 -5.73 14.66 -28.40
N ILE A 151 -6.35 13.48 -28.30
CA ILE A 151 -5.98 12.45 -27.32
C ILE A 151 -4.55 11.95 -27.51
N ASP A 152 -4.10 11.77 -28.75
CA ASP A 152 -2.75 11.28 -29.03
C ASP A 152 -1.68 12.32 -28.71
N VAL A 153 -2.01 13.60 -28.82
CA VAL A 153 -1.13 14.68 -28.36
C VAL A 153 -1.00 14.64 -26.84
N PHE A 154 -2.12 14.47 -26.13
CA PHE A 154 -2.11 14.33 -24.67
C PHE A 154 -1.32 13.11 -24.22
N ARG A 155 -1.55 11.92 -24.83
CA ARG A 155 -0.80 10.69 -24.52
C ARG A 155 0.71 10.85 -24.69
N ARG A 156 1.17 11.52 -25.76
CA ARG A 156 2.59 11.80 -25.97
C ARG A 156 3.18 12.75 -24.94
N ARG A 157 2.44 13.75 -24.51
CA ARG A 157 2.88 14.71 -23.48
C ARG A 157 2.83 14.13 -22.07
N SER A 158 1.91 13.21 -21.80
CA SER A 158 1.74 12.50 -20.53
C SER A 158 2.62 11.25 -20.43
N MET A 159 3.87 11.31 -20.91
CA MET A 159 4.80 10.17 -20.88
C MET A 159 5.19 9.80 -19.44
N LEU A 160 5.31 10.77 -18.54
CA LEU A 160 5.46 10.52 -17.11
C LEU A 160 4.11 10.08 -16.56
N ARG A 161 4.10 8.92 -15.88
CA ARG A 161 2.90 8.33 -15.29
C ARG A 161 3.01 8.39 -13.78
N LEU A 162 2.93 9.60 -13.24
CA LEU A 162 2.94 9.81 -11.80
C LEU A 162 1.55 9.54 -11.25
N SER A 163 1.49 8.83 -10.14
CA SER A 163 0.23 8.54 -9.45
C SER A 163 0.42 8.51 -7.94
N LYS A 164 -0.54 9.07 -7.24
CA LYS A 164 -0.61 8.98 -5.78
C LYS A 164 -1.54 7.84 -5.39
N ILE A 165 -1.04 6.91 -4.57
CA ILE A 165 -1.80 5.78 -4.03
C ILE A 165 -2.00 6.00 -2.54
N VAL A 166 -3.25 5.87 -2.07
CA VAL A 166 -3.60 6.00 -0.65
C VAL A 166 -4.40 4.77 -0.21
N PRO A 167 -4.00 4.06 0.84
CA PRO A 167 -4.81 2.99 1.41
C PRO A 167 -5.97 3.58 2.21
N VAL A 168 -7.18 3.08 1.98
CA VAL A 168 -8.42 3.49 2.68
C VAL A 168 -9.18 2.23 3.05
N GLU A 169 -9.29 1.93 4.35
CA GLU A 169 -9.96 0.71 4.84
C GLU A 169 -9.60 -0.54 4.00
N ASN A 170 -10.57 -1.04 3.24
CA ASN A 170 -10.42 -2.24 2.42
C ASN A 170 -10.18 -1.91 0.93
N ALA A 171 -9.62 -0.74 0.64
CA ALA A 171 -9.41 -0.25 -0.71
C ALA A 171 -8.07 0.48 -0.89
N LEU A 172 -7.71 0.68 -2.15
CA LEU A 172 -6.68 1.63 -2.59
C LEU A 172 -7.34 2.70 -3.46
N VAL A 173 -7.05 3.96 -3.17
CA VAL A 173 -7.47 5.10 -3.98
C VAL A 173 -6.27 5.59 -4.77
N ILE A 174 -6.39 5.66 -6.09
CA ILE A 174 -5.31 6.02 -7.01
C ILE A 174 -5.68 7.26 -7.80
N SER A 175 -4.91 8.32 -7.60
CA SER A 175 -5.06 9.62 -8.30
C SER A 175 -3.96 9.78 -9.33
N TYR A 176 -4.29 10.33 -10.51
CA TYR A 176 -3.32 10.70 -11.52
C TYR A 176 -2.74 12.09 -11.20
N THR A 177 -1.42 12.20 -11.08
CA THR A 177 -0.73 13.42 -10.63
C THR A 177 0.22 14.02 -11.67
N SER A 178 0.37 13.38 -12.83
CA SER A 178 1.27 13.86 -13.89
C SER A 178 0.89 15.23 -14.48
N LEU A 179 -0.39 15.64 -14.37
CA LEU A 179 -0.78 16.98 -14.82
C LEU A 179 -0.13 18.10 -14.01
N ASP A 180 0.14 17.84 -12.74
CA ASP A 180 0.78 18.83 -11.86
C ASP A 180 2.21 19.12 -12.32
N TYR A 181 2.83 18.19 -13.08
CA TYR A 181 4.18 18.30 -13.63
C TYR A 181 4.30 19.18 -14.89
N ILE A 182 3.25 19.28 -15.71
CA ILE A 182 3.35 19.90 -17.05
C ILE A 182 3.10 21.41 -17.08
N GLY A 183 2.97 22.04 -15.94
CA GLY A 183 2.73 23.47 -15.80
C GLY A 183 1.25 23.88 -15.92
N PRO A 184 0.85 25.03 -15.33
CA PRO A 184 -0.57 25.38 -15.13
C PRO A 184 -1.38 25.48 -16.43
N ALA A 185 -0.85 26.17 -17.44
CA ALA A 185 -1.60 26.43 -18.68
C ALA A 185 -1.91 25.15 -19.49
N GLU A 186 -0.98 24.19 -19.52
CA GLU A 186 -1.22 22.90 -20.15
C GLU A 186 -2.06 21.97 -19.26
N SER A 187 -1.82 22.00 -17.96
CA SER A 187 -2.62 21.26 -16.98
C SER A 187 -4.10 21.61 -17.11
N ASP A 188 -4.45 22.89 -17.15
CA ASP A 188 -5.84 23.34 -17.27
C ASP A 188 -6.49 22.90 -18.59
N ARG A 189 -5.74 22.91 -19.69
CA ARG A 189 -6.21 22.42 -20.99
C ARG A 189 -6.59 20.94 -20.99
N TYR A 190 -5.84 20.11 -20.26
CA TYR A 190 -6.04 18.65 -20.24
C TYR A 190 -6.82 18.15 -19.03
N ARG A 191 -7.12 19.01 -18.06
CA ARG A 191 -7.89 18.65 -16.87
C ARG A 191 -9.27 18.09 -17.23
N GLU A 192 -9.94 18.64 -18.27
CA GLU A 192 -11.23 18.13 -18.75
C GLU A 192 -11.17 16.72 -19.36
N PHE A 193 -9.95 16.22 -19.69
CA PHE A 193 -9.78 14.88 -20.22
C PHE A 193 -9.81 13.83 -19.12
N LEU A 194 -9.47 14.22 -17.89
CA LEU A 194 -9.45 13.32 -16.74
C LEU A 194 -10.83 13.17 -16.09
N LYS A 195 -11.06 12.01 -15.54
CA LYS A 195 -12.18 11.78 -14.64
C LYS A 195 -12.03 12.68 -13.41
N PRO A 196 -13.14 13.24 -12.89
CA PRO A 196 -13.09 14.11 -11.70
C PRO A 196 -12.69 13.34 -10.43
N ASP A 197 -13.08 12.07 -10.35
CA ASP A 197 -12.84 11.23 -9.19
C ASP A 197 -11.63 10.32 -9.41
N PRO A 198 -10.85 10.04 -8.34
CA PRO A 198 -9.79 9.06 -8.39
C PRO A 198 -10.32 7.65 -8.60
N LEU A 199 -9.46 6.76 -9.07
CA LEU A 199 -9.80 5.35 -9.24
C LEU A 199 -9.80 4.63 -7.88
N CYS A 200 -10.85 3.86 -7.61
CA CYS A 200 -10.97 3.06 -6.40
C CYS A 200 -10.76 1.57 -6.72
N TYR A 201 -9.87 0.92 -5.99
CA TYR A 201 -9.56 -0.51 -6.10
C TYR A 201 -9.95 -1.21 -4.79
N MET A 202 -11.00 -2.01 -4.81
CA MET A 202 -11.46 -2.77 -3.66
C MET A 202 -10.72 -4.11 -3.52
N TRP A 203 -10.31 -4.42 -2.29
CA TRP A 203 -9.80 -5.74 -1.94
C TRP A 203 -10.94 -6.76 -1.87
N ASN A 204 -10.85 -7.85 -2.62
CA ASN A 204 -11.89 -8.89 -2.65
C ASN A 204 -11.54 -10.16 -1.82
N GLY A 205 -10.44 -10.09 -1.06
CA GLY A 205 -9.90 -11.23 -0.30
C GLY A 205 -8.93 -12.11 -1.08
N LYS A 206 -8.61 -11.72 -2.34
CA LYS A 206 -7.60 -12.37 -3.18
C LYS A 206 -6.72 -11.37 -3.89
N ARG A 207 -7.32 -10.31 -4.45
CA ARG A 207 -6.62 -9.22 -5.15
C ARG A 207 -7.46 -7.95 -5.17
N PHE A 208 -6.82 -6.83 -5.45
CA PHE A 208 -7.51 -5.57 -5.71
C PHE A 208 -8.19 -5.59 -7.08
N ARG A 209 -9.40 -5.02 -7.14
CA ARG A 209 -10.18 -4.86 -8.37
C ARG A 209 -10.68 -3.45 -8.49
N MET A 210 -10.45 -2.83 -9.65
CA MET A 210 -10.97 -1.49 -9.94
C MET A 210 -12.50 -1.51 -9.91
N MET A 211 -13.09 -0.60 -9.17
CA MET A 211 -14.53 -0.34 -9.20
C MET A 211 -14.88 0.43 -10.47
N ARG A 212 -15.91 0.00 -11.15
CA ARG A 212 -16.42 0.64 -12.39
C ARG A 212 -17.59 1.55 -12.09
#